data_cc2e28c030fc157d4ebd24c96146fd61
#
_entry.id   cc2e28c030fc157d4ebd24c96146fd61
#
_cell.length_a   1.000
_cell.length_b   1.000
_cell.length_c   1.000
_cell.angle_alpha   90.00
_cell.angle_beta   90.00
_cell.angle_gamma   90.00
#
_symmetry.space_group_name_H-M   'P 1'
#
loop_
_entity.id
_entity.type
_entity.pdbx_description
1 polymer ?
#
loop_
_entity_poly.entity_id
_entity_poly.type
_entity_poly.pdbx_seq_one_letter_code
_entity_poly.pdbx_strand_id
1 'polypeptide(L)'
;MKRSPCKVSRPLQDREVIEAPGGLQVLHAPGHTPGSIALYQPERRILFCGDVFFNKNPMTGKEGLQLSLPLFTLDMRQARESARKLAALPVEVLCFGHGEPISEGANEKTWALLRDRPD
;
A
#
# COMPACT_ATOMS: atom_id res chain seq x y z
N MET A 1 4.37 -23.56 -10.96
CA MET A 1 3.70 -22.55 -11.80
C MET A 1 4.73 -21.87 -12.69
N LYS A 2 4.52 -21.94 -13.99
CA LYS A 2 5.37 -21.21 -14.93
C LYS A 2 5.04 -19.73 -14.90
N ARG A 3 6.05 -18.90 -14.70
CA ARG A 3 5.93 -17.46 -14.84
C ARG A 3 6.20 -17.09 -16.29
N SER A 4 5.27 -16.39 -16.93
CA SER A 4 5.51 -15.84 -18.25
C SER A 4 6.34 -14.57 -18.10
N PRO A 5 7.45 -14.43 -18.86
CA PRO A 5 8.19 -13.17 -18.84
C PRO A 5 7.32 -12.06 -19.39
N CYS A 6 7.38 -10.91 -18.74
CA CYS A 6 6.66 -9.71 -19.16
C CYS A 6 7.69 -8.62 -19.49
N LYS A 7 7.55 -8.06 -20.69
CA LYS A 7 8.42 -6.96 -21.10
C LYS A 7 7.95 -5.66 -20.44
N VAL A 8 8.85 -5.02 -19.71
CA VAL A 8 8.57 -3.70 -19.16
C VAL A 8 8.79 -2.68 -20.27
N SER A 9 7.72 -1.98 -20.67
CA SER A 9 7.83 -0.93 -21.69
C SER A 9 8.33 0.39 -21.11
N ARG A 10 8.01 0.68 -19.84
CA ARG A 10 8.41 1.90 -19.17
C ARG A 10 8.43 1.71 -17.65
N PRO A 11 9.56 1.94 -16.98
CA PRO A 11 9.59 1.96 -15.53
C PRO A 11 8.88 3.19 -14.99
N LEU A 12 8.28 3.09 -13.80
CA LEU A 12 7.61 4.19 -13.13
C LEU A 12 8.56 4.86 -12.14
N GLN A 13 8.44 6.18 -12.05
CA GLN A 13 9.23 7.00 -11.14
C GLN A 13 8.36 7.42 -9.95
N ASP A 14 8.98 7.63 -8.79
CA ASP A 14 8.28 8.18 -7.63
C ASP A 14 7.67 9.54 -8.00
N ARG A 15 6.43 9.77 -7.56
CA ARG A 15 5.63 10.98 -7.80
C ARG A 15 5.21 11.21 -9.25
N GLU A 16 5.50 10.29 -10.14
CA GLU A 16 5.01 10.34 -11.51
C GLU A 16 3.48 10.21 -11.52
N VAL A 17 2.81 10.91 -12.44
CA VAL A 17 1.36 10.80 -12.62
C VAL A 17 1.07 9.95 -13.85
N ILE A 18 0.35 8.86 -13.66
CA ILE A 18 -0.11 8.00 -14.74
C ILE A 18 -1.41 8.58 -15.30
N GLU A 19 -1.53 8.64 -16.62
CA GLU A 19 -2.77 9.03 -17.27
C GLU A 19 -3.84 7.98 -17.04
N ALA A 20 -4.83 8.34 -16.23
CA ALA A 20 -6.00 7.55 -15.91
C ALA A 20 -7.08 8.53 -15.49
N PRO A 21 -8.38 8.17 -15.50
CA PRO A 21 -9.43 9.07 -15.03
C PRO A 21 -9.13 9.61 -13.63
N GLY A 22 -9.01 10.94 -13.50
CA GLY A 22 -8.66 11.60 -12.25
C GLY A 22 -7.16 11.62 -11.93
N GLY A 23 -6.31 10.97 -12.77
CA GLY A 23 -4.88 10.84 -12.54
C GLY A 23 -4.52 9.88 -11.39
N LEU A 24 -3.45 9.12 -11.55
CA LEU A 24 -2.91 8.26 -10.51
C LEU A 24 -1.46 8.66 -10.25
N GLN A 25 -1.17 9.13 -9.03
CA GLN A 25 0.19 9.45 -8.63
C GLN A 25 0.89 8.20 -8.12
N VAL A 26 2.07 7.91 -8.65
CA VAL A 26 2.93 6.83 -8.18
C VAL A 26 3.65 7.28 -6.93
N LEU A 27 3.59 6.50 -5.87
CA LEU A 27 4.32 6.75 -4.63
C LEU A 27 5.23 5.56 -4.35
N HIS A 28 6.52 5.77 -4.31
CA HIS A 28 7.46 4.73 -3.95
C HIS A 28 7.26 4.38 -2.47
N ALA A 29 6.98 3.12 -2.22
CA ALA A 29 6.64 2.63 -0.88
C ALA A 29 7.42 1.33 -0.59
N PRO A 30 8.77 1.44 -0.51
CA PRO A 30 9.61 0.26 -0.35
C PRO A 30 9.50 -0.35 1.05
N GLY A 31 9.92 -1.59 1.17
CA GLY A 31 9.98 -2.32 2.42
C GLY A 31 9.52 -3.76 2.25
N HIS A 32 8.28 -3.97 1.85
CA HIS A 32 7.81 -5.31 1.47
C HIS A 32 8.70 -5.85 0.36
N THR A 33 8.91 -5.06 -0.69
CA THR A 33 9.99 -5.23 -1.67
C THR A 33 10.64 -3.88 -1.95
N PRO A 34 11.87 -3.84 -2.49
CA PRO A 34 12.52 -2.57 -2.85
C PRO A 34 11.75 -1.78 -3.92
N GLY A 35 11.02 -2.46 -4.78
CA GLY A 35 10.27 -1.83 -5.87
C GLY A 35 8.80 -1.59 -5.56
N SER A 36 8.34 -1.81 -4.33
CA SER A 36 6.94 -1.65 -3.98
C SER A 36 6.49 -0.20 -4.17
N ILE A 37 5.32 -0.04 -4.76
CA ILE A 37 4.70 1.27 -4.98
C ILE A 37 3.25 1.26 -4.46
N ALA A 38 2.76 2.46 -4.21
CA ALA A 38 1.34 2.71 -4.01
C ALA A 38 0.87 3.65 -5.13
N LEU A 39 -0.42 3.64 -5.41
CA LEU A 39 -1.03 4.53 -6.37
C LEU A 39 -2.10 5.36 -5.67
N TYR A 40 -2.05 6.67 -5.84
CA TYR A 40 -2.95 7.59 -5.17
C TYR A 40 -3.70 8.45 -6.18
N GLN A 41 -5.04 8.47 -6.06
CA GLN A 41 -5.89 9.37 -6.83
C GLN A 41 -6.35 10.51 -5.90
N PRO A 42 -5.76 11.70 -5.99
CA PRO A 42 -6.04 12.78 -5.03
C PRO A 42 -7.45 13.36 -5.15
N GLU A 43 -8.03 13.37 -6.33
CA GLU A 43 -9.36 13.93 -6.54
C GLU A 43 -10.43 13.21 -5.72
N ARG A 44 -10.42 11.88 -5.72
CA ARG A 44 -11.37 11.05 -4.96
C ARG A 44 -10.79 10.50 -3.67
N ARG A 45 -9.53 10.79 -3.39
CA ARG A 45 -8.82 10.31 -2.20
C ARG A 45 -8.83 8.79 -2.08
N ILE A 46 -8.52 8.13 -3.21
CA ILE A 46 -8.42 6.68 -3.27
C ILE A 46 -6.94 6.30 -3.25
N LEU A 47 -6.57 5.44 -2.32
CA LEU A 47 -5.20 4.93 -2.20
C LEU A 47 -5.19 3.42 -2.45
N PHE A 48 -4.40 3.00 -3.43
CA PHE A 48 -4.10 1.60 -3.69
C PHE A 48 -2.74 1.31 -3.06
N CYS A 49 -2.74 0.72 -1.88
CA CYS A 49 -1.51 0.58 -1.10
C CYS A 49 -0.72 -0.70 -1.40
N GLY A 50 -1.23 -1.59 -2.25
CA GLY A 50 -0.57 -2.86 -2.51
C GLY A 50 -0.38 -3.64 -1.21
N ASP A 51 0.85 -4.08 -0.97
CA ASP A 51 1.20 -4.87 0.20
C ASP A 51 1.86 -4.07 1.33
N VAL A 52 1.69 -2.74 1.34
CA VAL A 52 2.12 -1.91 2.47
C VAL A 52 1.24 -2.19 3.69
N PHE A 53 -0.07 -2.27 3.45
CA PHE A 53 -1.05 -2.73 4.45
C PHE A 53 -1.82 -3.91 3.89
N PHE A 54 -2.30 -4.76 4.78
CA PHE A 54 -3.19 -5.86 4.46
C PHE A 54 -4.50 -5.67 5.23
N ASN A 55 -5.62 -6.00 4.62
CA ASN A 55 -6.90 -6.05 5.33
C ASN A 55 -7.38 -7.50 5.50
N LYS A 56 -6.56 -8.45 5.10
CA LYS A 56 -6.75 -9.87 5.34
C LYS A 56 -5.40 -10.55 5.28
N ASN A 57 -5.07 -11.35 6.29
CA ASN A 57 -3.84 -12.13 6.29
C ASN A 57 -3.98 -13.28 5.29
N PRO A 58 -3.17 -13.33 4.21
CA PRO A 58 -3.30 -14.36 3.19
C PRO A 58 -2.94 -15.78 3.68
N MET A 59 -2.22 -15.89 4.79
CA MET A 59 -1.82 -17.19 5.35
C MET A 59 -2.85 -17.75 6.31
N THR A 60 -3.46 -16.90 7.14
CA THR A 60 -4.38 -17.34 8.21
C THR A 60 -5.83 -17.03 7.90
N GLY A 61 -6.10 -16.16 6.93
CA GLY A 61 -7.44 -15.67 6.64
C GLY A 61 -7.98 -14.66 7.66
N LYS A 62 -7.16 -14.26 8.65
CA LYS A 62 -7.58 -13.30 9.66
C LYS A 62 -7.87 -11.95 9.02
N GLU A 63 -9.10 -11.45 9.19
CA GLU A 63 -9.52 -10.15 8.68
C GLU A 63 -9.09 -9.02 9.61
N GLY A 64 -9.00 -7.82 9.05
CA GLY A 64 -8.63 -6.62 9.76
C GLY A 64 -7.33 -6.02 9.25
N LEU A 65 -7.18 -4.71 9.50
CA LEU A 65 -6.04 -3.96 9.01
C LEU A 65 -4.75 -4.38 9.71
N GLN A 66 -3.72 -4.67 8.91
CA GLN A 66 -2.42 -5.16 9.37
C GLN A 66 -1.32 -4.52 8.53
N LEU A 67 -0.14 -4.39 9.11
CA LEU A 67 1.07 -4.07 8.34
C LEU A 67 1.52 -5.29 7.54
N SER A 68 2.43 -5.07 6.59
CA SER A 68 3.09 -6.16 5.86
C SER A 68 3.61 -7.22 6.84
N LEU A 69 3.46 -8.47 6.45
CA LEU A 69 3.89 -9.58 7.28
C LEU A 69 5.43 -9.68 7.32
N PRO A 70 6.05 -9.77 8.51
CA PRO A 70 7.52 -9.84 8.61
C PRO A 70 8.13 -10.97 7.80
N LEU A 71 7.47 -12.13 7.73
CA LEU A 71 7.96 -13.30 7.02
C LEU A 71 8.12 -13.05 5.51
N PHE A 72 7.30 -12.17 4.94
CA PHE A 72 7.29 -11.89 3.52
C PHE A 72 7.75 -10.46 3.19
N THR A 73 8.41 -9.80 4.14
CA THR A 73 8.84 -8.41 4.00
C THR A 73 10.35 -8.32 4.15
N LEU A 74 11.01 -7.80 3.13
CA LEU A 74 12.48 -7.74 3.10
C LEU A 74 13.05 -6.75 4.13
N ASP A 75 12.35 -5.64 4.37
CA ASP A 75 12.80 -4.61 5.32
C ASP A 75 11.60 -4.03 6.06
N MET A 76 11.35 -4.52 7.27
CA MET A 76 10.20 -4.08 8.09
C MET A 76 10.31 -2.63 8.54
N ARG A 77 11.52 -2.14 8.79
CA ARG A 77 11.72 -0.74 9.18
C ARG A 77 11.31 0.19 8.04
N GLN A 78 11.77 -0.11 6.83
CA GLN A 78 11.41 0.65 5.64
C GLN A 78 9.93 0.53 5.32
N ALA A 79 9.35 -0.67 5.50
CA ALA A 79 7.91 -0.88 5.31
C ALA A 79 7.09 0.00 6.26
N ARG A 80 7.50 0.14 7.52
CA ARG A 80 6.83 1.01 8.47
C ARG A 80 6.97 2.49 8.10
N GLU A 81 8.12 2.91 7.62
CA GLU A 81 8.32 4.28 7.13
C GLU A 81 7.39 4.59 5.95
N SER A 82 7.30 3.66 5.01
CA SER A 82 6.38 3.78 3.86
C SER A 82 4.93 3.84 4.33
N ALA A 83 4.55 2.99 5.29
CA ALA A 83 3.20 2.99 5.86
C ALA A 83 2.85 4.34 6.49
N ARG A 84 3.77 4.95 7.24
CA ARG A 84 3.57 6.27 7.85
C ARG A 84 3.39 7.35 6.78
N LYS A 85 4.18 7.29 5.74
CA LYS A 85 4.09 8.23 4.61
C LYS A 85 2.72 8.13 3.94
N LEU A 86 2.21 6.94 3.72
CA LEU A 86 0.89 6.73 3.13
C LEU A 86 -0.23 7.14 4.10
N ALA A 87 -0.07 6.86 5.38
CA ALA A 87 -1.06 7.23 6.40
C ALA A 87 -1.21 8.75 6.57
N ALA A 88 -0.22 9.52 6.14
CA ALA A 88 -0.29 10.99 6.17
C ALA A 88 -1.15 11.58 5.04
N LEU A 89 -1.50 10.78 4.02
CA LEU A 89 -2.35 11.24 2.92
C LEU A 89 -3.82 11.22 3.34
N PRO A 90 -4.62 12.19 2.87
CA PRO A 90 -6.08 12.12 3.07
C PRO A 90 -6.67 11.02 2.20
N VAL A 91 -7.22 9.98 2.84
CA VAL A 91 -7.74 8.80 2.16
C VAL A 91 -9.18 8.54 2.57
N GLU A 92 -10.08 8.47 1.58
CA GLU A 92 -11.46 8.06 1.79
C GLU A 92 -11.65 6.57 1.53
N VAL A 93 -10.97 6.05 0.50
CA VAL A 93 -11.03 4.63 0.16
C VAL A 93 -9.61 4.07 0.12
N LEU A 94 -9.36 3.05 0.91
CA LEU A 94 -8.08 2.35 0.96
C LEU A 94 -8.26 0.96 0.36
N CYS A 95 -7.56 0.70 -0.74
CA CYS A 95 -7.61 -0.58 -1.45
C CYS A 95 -6.31 -1.35 -1.25
N PHE A 96 -6.43 -2.66 -1.10
CA PHE A 96 -5.33 -3.56 -0.74
C PHE A 96 -5.10 -4.61 -1.82
N GLY A 97 -3.91 -5.22 -1.79
CA GLY A 97 -3.66 -6.44 -2.55
C GLY A 97 -4.36 -7.65 -1.91
N HIS A 98 -4.61 -7.61 -0.60
CA HIS A 98 -5.28 -8.68 0.15
C HIS A 98 -6.33 -8.08 1.08
N GLY A 99 -7.58 -8.50 0.90
CA GLY A 99 -8.71 -8.10 1.72
C GLY A 99 -9.59 -7.04 1.05
N GLU A 100 -10.76 -6.82 1.66
CA GLU A 100 -11.73 -5.85 1.17
C GLU A 100 -11.28 -4.41 1.36
N PRO A 101 -11.68 -3.49 0.48
CA PRO A 101 -11.37 -2.07 0.67
C PRO A 101 -12.01 -1.51 1.95
N ILE A 102 -11.35 -0.52 2.54
CA ILE A 102 -11.90 0.26 3.65
C ILE A 102 -12.41 1.58 3.07
N SER A 103 -13.70 1.86 3.23
CA SER A 103 -14.34 3.07 2.72
C SER A 103 -14.82 4.02 3.83
N GLU A 104 -14.59 3.67 5.09
CA GLU A 104 -14.94 4.52 6.23
C GLU A 104 -13.82 4.49 7.28
N GLY A 105 -13.36 5.66 7.67
CA GLY A 105 -12.36 5.80 8.73
C GLY A 105 -10.99 5.23 8.39
N ALA A 106 -10.60 5.22 7.12
CA ALA A 106 -9.32 4.63 6.70
C ALA A 106 -8.13 5.29 7.41
N ASN A 107 -8.10 6.62 7.49
CA ASN A 107 -6.99 7.33 8.13
C ASN A 107 -6.92 7.02 9.63
N GLU A 108 -8.05 7.04 10.33
CA GLU A 108 -8.08 6.73 11.75
C GLU A 108 -7.59 5.30 12.03
N LYS A 109 -7.96 4.37 11.18
CA LYS A 109 -7.55 2.96 11.31
C LYS A 109 -6.05 2.78 11.05
N THR A 110 -5.50 3.42 10.02
CA THR A 110 -4.06 3.34 9.73
C THR A 110 -3.24 4.03 10.81
N TRP A 111 -3.69 5.19 11.29
CA TRP A 111 -3.00 5.89 12.39
C TRP A 111 -3.02 5.08 13.69
N ALA A 112 -4.14 4.47 14.03
CA ALA A 112 -4.24 3.63 15.22
C ALA A 112 -3.28 2.45 15.14
N LEU A 113 -3.21 1.80 13.99
CA LEU A 113 -2.31 0.67 13.76
C LEU A 113 -0.83 1.07 13.94
N LEU A 114 -0.45 2.21 13.38
CA LEU A 114 0.94 2.69 13.43
C LEU A 114 1.32 3.23 14.81
N ARG A 115 0.37 3.85 15.52
CA ARG A 115 0.59 4.34 16.88
C ARG A 115 0.83 3.20 17.86
N ASP A 116 0.10 2.11 17.70
CA ASP A 116 0.21 0.95 18.57
C ASP A 116 1.47 0.12 18.30
N ARG A 117 2.20 0.44 17.24
CA ARG A 117 3.44 -0.23 16.86
C ARG A 117 4.53 0.78 16.51
N PRO A 118 5.01 1.53 17.51
CA PRO A 118 6.21 2.34 17.30
C PRO A 118 7.38 1.40 16.99
N ASP A 119 8.39 1.90 16.36
CA ASP A 119 9.56 1.12 15.93
C ASP A 119 10.21 0.29 17.01
#